data_0baa48da6ea63586a005e57e2ab2efa5
#
_entry.id   0baa48da6ea63586a005e57e2ab2efa5
#
_cell.length_a   1.000
_cell.length_b   1.000
_cell.length_c   1.000
_cell.angle_alpha   90.00
_cell.angle_beta   90.00
_cell.angle_gamma   90.00
#
_symmetry.space_group_name_H-M   'P 1'
#
loop_
_entity.id
_entity.type
_entity.pdbx_description
1 polymer ?
#
loop_
_entity_poly.entity_id
_entity_poly.type
_entity_poly.pdbx_seq_one_letter_code
_entity_poly.pdbx_strand_id
1 'polypeptide(L)'
;LAQLAPLDRAAAVVARAQLASLDTLTAEAVRTMQDLVARRAEGARPQARRLQPTPVNASPGYDLDHLRGAMLVAATVVVAFCLWVFVNPPGHASWMMLPPILAMMVAGRQQLSATVFIRPTAIALALGIAVYVFVLPRLSTFAELSVVLFAAMFVVNYFFKGIGVFAGMIGVLMGISVQQQQAYSFAAMANTYIFALGSFILVYAMSYMIQSPRPEKAVLYLVRRFFRSAGFLIASTAGERSTRRGRFAQWRIAWHRRELNGLPNKIEAWSKAIDYDAFPSNAPDRIEALVVRMQAIAYRIDELLDSRGSVSPRSLAQALAEDIRAWRTRLESTLADWSSSPDSPAAEALREHLSQWREELEARIESLNAGERELSLDDDEWRRFYALLGGYRGVSGTLLAYGDEARQIDWAAWQEERFS
;
A
#
# COMPACT_ATOMS: atom_id res chain seq x y z
N LEU A 1 -21.56 23.06 26.04
CA LEU A 1 -21.19 21.66 26.24
C LEU A 1 -21.89 21.02 27.45
N ALA A 2 -22.13 21.76 28.53
CA ALA A 2 -22.71 21.21 29.76
C ALA A 2 -24.14 20.63 29.59
N GLN A 3 -24.88 21.02 28.56
CA GLN A 3 -26.26 20.57 28.29
C GLN A 3 -26.33 19.35 27.34
N LEU A 4 -25.19 18.88 26.81
CA LEU A 4 -25.12 17.72 25.90
C LEU A 4 -25.01 16.41 26.69
N ALA A 5 -25.60 15.35 26.14
CA ALA A 5 -25.38 13.99 26.65
C ALA A 5 -23.88 13.65 26.69
N PRO A 6 -23.42 12.80 27.62
CA PRO A 6 -21.99 12.52 27.81
C PRO A 6 -21.25 12.09 26.54
N LEU A 7 -21.86 11.24 25.72
CA LEU A 7 -21.27 10.79 24.46
C LEU A 7 -21.24 11.88 23.38
N ASP A 8 -22.24 12.76 23.35
CA ASP A 8 -22.25 13.89 22.41
C ASP A 8 -21.26 14.96 22.85
N ARG A 9 -21.05 15.12 24.17
CA ARG A 9 -19.96 15.94 24.72
C ARG A 9 -18.60 15.40 24.31
N ALA A 10 -18.40 14.08 24.38
CA ALA A 10 -17.17 13.43 23.90
C ALA A 10 -16.94 13.69 22.40
N ALA A 11 -17.98 13.54 21.56
CA ALA A 11 -17.89 13.83 20.13
C ALA A 11 -17.54 15.30 19.86
N ALA A 12 -18.13 16.24 20.61
CA ALA A 12 -17.85 17.67 20.46
C ALA A 12 -16.39 18.01 20.88
N VAL A 13 -15.84 17.37 21.91
CA VAL A 13 -14.43 17.55 22.32
C VAL A 13 -13.48 17.08 21.23
N VAL A 14 -13.74 15.91 20.64
CA VAL A 14 -12.93 15.38 19.53
C VAL A 14 -13.04 16.26 18.30
N ALA A 15 -14.27 16.68 17.92
CA ALA A 15 -14.48 17.59 16.79
C ALA A 15 -13.72 18.92 16.97
N ARG A 16 -13.73 19.48 18.17
CA ARG A 16 -12.98 20.70 18.47
C ARG A 16 -11.48 20.51 18.36
N ALA A 17 -10.94 19.38 18.83
CA ALA A 17 -9.52 19.05 18.70
C ALA A 17 -9.12 18.89 17.22
N GLN A 18 -9.97 18.26 16.42
CA GLN A 18 -9.74 18.09 14.97
C GLN A 18 -9.80 19.40 14.22
N LEU A 19 -10.74 20.31 14.55
CA LEU A 19 -10.80 21.65 13.97
C LEU A 19 -9.53 22.44 14.27
N ALA A 20 -9.03 22.37 15.51
CA ALA A 20 -7.76 23.02 15.87
C ALA A 20 -6.57 22.45 15.09
N SER A 21 -6.55 21.13 14.85
CA SER A 21 -5.54 20.48 14.02
C SER A 21 -5.64 20.90 12.55
N LEU A 22 -6.84 21.01 12.00
CA LEU A 22 -7.06 21.50 10.64
C LEU A 22 -6.59 22.95 10.48
N ASP A 23 -6.86 23.81 11.48
CA ASP A 23 -6.42 25.20 11.46
C ASP A 23 -4.88 25.30 11.42
N THR A 24 -4.18 24.49 12.23
CA THR A 24 -2.71 24.45 12.20
C THR A 24 -2.16 23.94 10.86
N LEU A 25 -2.76 22.89 10.28
CA LEU A 25 -2.34 22.32 9.00
C LEU A 25 -2.61 23.29 7.83
N THR A 26 -3.75 23.99 7.85
CA THR A 26 -4.06 25.00 6.83
C THR A 26 -3.12 26.19 6.94
N ALA A 27 -2.81 26.65 8.14
CA ALA A 27 -1.82 27.72 8.35
C ALA A 27 -0.42 27.31 7.86
N GLU A 28 0.00 26.07 8.07
CA GLU A 28 1.28 25.55 7.58
C GLU A 28 1.27 25.42 6.05
N ALA A 29 0.19 24.95 5.46
CA ALA A 29 0.02 24.87 4.01
C ALA A 29 0.08 26.26 3.34
N VAL A 30 -0.58 27.26 3.93
CA VAL A 30 -0.52 28.65 3.45
C VAL A 30 0.89 29.22 3.55
N ARG A 31 1.60 28.99 4.67
CA ARG A 31 3.00 29.42 4.81
C ARG A 31 3.92 28.78 3.76
N THR A 32 3.77 27.46 3.54
CA THR A 32 4.56 26.77 2.53
C THR A 32 4.27 27.25 1.12
N MET A 33 3.01 27.57 0.80
CA MET A 33 2.65 28.21 -0.48
C MET A 33 3.25 29.60 -0.63
N GLN A 34 3.19 30.41 0.42
CA GLN A 34 3.80 31.75 0.42
C GLN A 34 5.32 31.67 0.22
N ASP A 35 6.00 30.75 0.89
CA ASP A 35 7.44 30.51 0.71
C ASP A 35 7.78 30.06 -0.72
N LEU A 36 6.94 29.24 -1.35
CA LEU A 36 7.11 28.81 -2.75
C LEU A 36 6.94 29.99 -3.72
N VAL A 37 5.93 30.83 -3.49
CA VAL A 37 5.67 32.01 -4.32
C VAL A 37 6.83 33.05 -4.18
N ALA A 38 7.30 33.32 -2.96
CA ALA A 38 8.40 34.20 -2.69
C ALA A 38 9.69 33.73 -3.40
N ARG A 39 10.03 32.45 -3.30
CA ARG A 39 11.18 31.84 -3.97
C ARG A 39 11.09 31.90 -5.49
N ARG A 40 9.86 31.76 -6.04
CA ARG A 40 9.64 31.88 -7.47
C ARG A 40 9.84 33.33 -7.96
N ALA A 41 9.47 34.30 -7.13
CA ALA A 41 9.69 35.71 -7.41
C ALA A 41 11.18 36.07 -7.36
N GLU A 42 11.99 35.42 -6.53
CA GLU A 42 13.45 35.64 -6.42
C GLU A 42 14.25 34.94 -7.53
N GLY A 43 13.62 34.26 -8.48
CA GLY A 43 14.31 33.59 -9.58
C GLY A 43 15.19 32.38 -9.14
N ALA A 44 15.13 32.00 -7.90
CA ALA A 44 15.83 30.82 -7.38
C ALA A 44 15.27 29.55 -8.05
N ARG A 45 16.14 28.80 -8.74
CA ARG A 45 15.75 27.44 -9.18
C ARG A 45 15.19 26.68 -7.99
N PRO A 46 14.03 26.03 -8.12
CA PRO A 46 13.47 25.26 -7.04
C PRO A 46 14.46 24.13 -6.73
N GLN A 47 15.34 24.36 -5.75
CA GLN A 47 15.91 23.22 -5.05
C GLN A 47 14.72 22.54 -4.44
N ALA A 48 14.36 21.39 -4.99
CA ALA A 48 13.38 20.51 -4.39
C ALA A 48 13.89 20.17 -2.99
N ARG A 49 13.59 21.08 -2.04
CA ARG A 49 13.58 20.70 -0.65
C ARG A 49 12.53 19.60 -0.65
N ARG A 50 12.98 18.37 -0.76
CA ARG A 50 12.12 17.22 -0.48
C ARG A 50 11.40 17.63 0.79
N LEU A 51 10.09 17.85 0.69
CA LEU A 51 9.23 17.82 1.86
C LEU A 51 9.68 16.53 2.55
N GLN A 52 10.57 16.71 3.53
CA GLN A 52 10.90 15.58 4.36
C GLN A 52 9.56 15.28 4.98
N PRO A 53 8.93 14.16 4.62
CA PRO A 53 7.81 13.69 5.40
C PRO A 53 8.37 13.74 6.82
N THR A 54 7.66 14.43 7.71
CA THR A 54 7.97 14.47 9.15
C THR A 54 8.55 13.11 9.44
N PRO A 55 9.76 12.98 9.99
CA PRO A 55 10.34 11.68 10.21
C PRO A 55 9.40 10.97 11.18
N VAL A 56 8.40 10.30 10.66
CA VAL A 56 7.79 9.16 11.33
C VAL A 56 8.99 8.27 11.53
N ASN A 57 9.52 8.29 12.75
CA ASN A 57 10.75 7.64 13.20
C ASN A 57 11.12 6.50 12.27
N ALA A 58 12.07 6.79 11.37
CA ALA A 58 12.45 5.87 10.29
C ALA A 58 13.33 4.77 10.88
N SER A 59 12.74 3.96 11.76
CA SER A 59 13.29 2.64 12.00
C SER A 59 13.12 1.85 10.69
N PRO A 60 14.17 1.21 10.17
CA PRO A 60 14.09 0.41 8.97
C PRO A 60 13.09 -0.73 9.22
N GLY A 61 11.83 -0.49 8.87
CA GLY A 61 10.79 -1.51 8.94
C GLY A 61 11.00 -2.44 7.75
N TYR A 62 11.21 -3.70 8.02
CA TYR A 62 11.17 -4.75 7.00
C TYR A 62 9.77 -4.77 6.39
N ASP A 63 9.66 -4.26 5.16
CA ASP A 63 8.44 -4.39 4.36
C ASP A 63 8.45 -5.80 3.74
N LEU A 64 7.45 -6.61 4.07
CA LEU A 64 7.31 -7.97 3.53
C LEU A 64 7.24 -7.97 1.99
N ASP A 65 6.73 -6.92 1.40
CA ASP A 65 6.65 -6.81 -0.06
C ASP A 65 8.03 -6.56 -0.66
N HIS A 66 8.86 -5.74 0.00
CA HIS A 66 10.28 -5.59 -0.40
C HIS A 66 11.06 -6.88 -0.20
N LEU A 67 10.78 -7.65 0.86
CA LEU A 67 11.41 -8.96 1.06
C LEU A 67 11.03 -9.94 -0.05
N ARG A 68 9.75 -10.00 -0.43
CA ARG A 68 9.30 -10.82 -1.57
C ARG A 68 9.96 -10.40 -2.88
N GLY A 69 10.07 -9.09 -3.12
CA GLY A 69 10.79 -8.55 -4.27
C GLY A 69 12.27 -8.96 -4.27
N ALA A 70 12.94 -8.86 -3.12
CA ALA A 70 14.33 -9.31 -2.97
C ALA A 70 14.47 -10.82 -3.19
N MET A 71 13.53 -11.63 -2.69
CA MET A 71 13.50 -13.08 -2.94
C MET A 71 13.30 -13.40 -4.42
N LEU A 72 12.45 -12.65 -5.13
CA LEU A 72 12.26 -12.79 -6.57
C LEU A 72 13.58 -12.59 -7.31
N VAL A 73 14.28 -11.49 -7.02
CA VAL A 73 15.57 -11.19 -7.65
C VAL A 73 16.60 -12.26 -7.32
N ALA A 74 16.74 -12.62 -6.04
CA ALA A 74 17.71 -13.63 -5.60
C ALA A 74 17.45 -15.00 -6.25
N ALA A 75 16.20 -15.44 -6.27
CA ALA A 75 15.82 -16.71 -6.92
C ALA A 75 16.07 -16.65 -8.43
N THR A 76 15.78 -15.53 -9.09
CA THR A 76 16.07 -15.34 -10.52
C THR A 76 17.56 -15.43 -10.80
N VAL A 77 18.42 -14.82 -9.96
CA VAL A 77 19.88 -14.91 -10.07
C VAL A 77 20.34 -16.37 -9.96
N VAL A 78 19.85 -17.10 -8.94
CA VAL A 78 20.25 -18.51 -8.73
C VAL A 78 19.82 -19.38 -9.91
N VAL A 79 18.58 -19.24 -10.39
CA VAL A 79 18.10 -20.03 -11.53
C VAL A 79 18.84 -19.66 -12.82
N ALA A 80 19.08 -18.38 -13.07
CA ALA A 80 19.87 -17.92 -14.22
C ALA A 80 21.30 -18.46 -14.18
N PHE A 81 21.91 -18.49 -12.99
CA PHE A 81 23.24 -19.12 -12.79
C PHE A 81 23.21 -20.60 -13.09
N CYS A 82 22.24 -21.34 -12.57
CA CYS A 82 22.09 -22.78 -12.84
C CYS A 82 21.86 -23.05 -14.33
N LEU A 83 21.01 -22.24 -14.99
CA LEU A 83 20.82 -22.37 -16.44
C LEU A 83 22.13 -22.15 -17.22
N TRP A 84 22.87 -21.09 -16.84
CA TRP A 84 24.17 -20.85 -17.51
C TRP A 84 25.17 -21.98 -17.33
N VAL A 85 25.33 -22.47 -16.09
CA VAL A 85 26.36 -23.48 -15.77
C VAL A 85 25.99 -24.88 -16.30
N PHE A 86 24.75 -25.31 -16.12
CA PHE A 86 24.32 -26.68 -16.40
C PHE A 86 23.73 -26.88 -17.80
N VAL A 87 23.04 -25.88 -18.34
CA VAL A 87 22.35 -25.95 -19.63
C VAL A 87 23.12 -25.22 -20.73
N ASN A 88 23.86 -24.18 -20.35
CA ASN A 88 24.66 -23.32 -21.25
C ASN A 88 23.85 -22.83 -22.49
N PRO A 89 22.66 -22.21 -22.30
CA PRO A 89 21.84 -21.78 -23.41
C PRO A 89 22.47 -20.60 -24.15
N PRO A 90 21.96 -20.25 -25.36
CA PRO A 90 22.38 -19.05 -26.07
C PRO A 90 22.39 -17.83 -25.19
N GLY A 91 23.42 -16.96 -25.31
CA GLY A 91 23.62 -15.81 -24.43
C GLY A 91 24.61 -16.02 -23.30
N HIS A 92 24.94 -17.28 -22.98
CA HIS A 92 26.01 -17.66 -22.03
C HIS A 92 26.00 -16.83 -20.74
N ALA A 93 27.09 -16.15 -20.39
CA ALA A 93 27.21 -15.32 -19.19
C ALA A 93 26.20 -14.13 -19.12
N SER A 94 25.59 -13.74 -20.23
CA SER A 94 24.57 -12.66 -20.25
C SER A 94 23.32 -13.00 -19.44
N TRP A 95 23.07 -14.31 -19.18
CA TRP A 95 21.99 -14.75 -18.29
C TRP A 95 22.15 -14.24 -16.85
N MET A 96 23.39 -13.92 -16.44
CA MET A 96 23.63 -13.31 -15.13
C MET A 96 23.29 -11.82 -15.05
N MET A 97 23.03 -11.17 -16.19
CA MET A 97 22.78 -9.73 -16.24
C MET A 97 21.29 -9.40 -16.52
N LEU A 98 20.77 -9.86 -17.65
CA LEU A 98 19.46 -9.40 -18.12
C LEU A 98 18.29 -9.90 -17.24
N PRO A 99 18.14 -11.19 -16.92
CA PRO A 99 17.03 -11.66 -16.09
C PRO A 99 16.98 -11.01 -14.70
N PRO A 100 18.10 -10.85 -13.95
CA PRO A 100 18.10 -10.15 -12.68
C PRO A 100 17.69 -8.68 -12.79
N ILE A 101 18.12 -7.96 -13.82
CA ILE A 101 17.72 -6.56 -14.06
C ILE A 101 16.21 -6.49 -14.30
N LEU A 102 15.66 -7.37 -15.13
CA LEU A 102 14.23 -7.45 -15.36
C LEU A 102 13.47 -7.81 -14.09
N ALA A 103 13.97 -8.75 -13.28
CA ALA A 103 13.39 -9.13 -12.01
C ALA A 103 13.36 -7.96 -11.01
N MET A 104 14.42 -7.15 -10.94
CA MET A 104 14.45 -5.92 -10.12
C MET A 104 13.37 -4.93 -10.55
N MET A 105 13.12 -4.79 -11.83
CA MET A 105 12.09 -3.88 -12.33
C MET A 105 10.69 -4.35 -11.99
N VAL A 106 10.45 -5.67 -12.05
CA VAL A 106 9.18 -6.29 -11.65
C VAL A 106 8.99 -6.21 -10.14
N ALA A 107 10.02 -6.50 -9.36
CA ALA A 107 9.99 -6.50 -7.90
C ALA A 107 9.60 -5.14 -7.28
N GLY A 108 9.98 -4.05 -7.93
CA GLY A 108 9.68 -2.69 -7.45
C GLY A 108 8.25 -2.19 -7.79
N ARG A 109 7.47 -2.95 -8.54
CA ARG A 109 6.16 -2.49 -9.05
C ARG A 109 5.09 -3.56 -8.84
N GLN A 110 4.11 -3.22 -8.03
CA GLN A 110 3.00 -4.10 -7.65
C GLN A 110 2.02 -4.43 -8.79
N GLN A 111 2.08 -3.73 -9.92
CA GLN A 111 1.06 -3.77 -10.98
C GLN A 111 1.52 -4.42 -12.31
N LEU A 112 2.65 -5.12 -12.33
CA LEU A 112 3.17 -5.60 -13.58
C LEU A 112 2.68 -7.01 -13.93
N SER A 113 1.62 -7.06 -14.73
CA SER A 113 1.32 -8.25 -15.52
C SER A 113 2.46 -8.50 -16.51
N ALA A 114 2.88 -9.75 -16.65
CA ALA A 114 3.91 -10.15 -17.62
C ALA A 114 3.54 -9.77 -19.06
N THR A 115 2.25 -9.73 -19.38
CA THR A 115 1.74 -9.31 -20.68
C THR A 115 2.12 -7.88 -21.05
N VAL A 116 2.27 -6.99 -20.05
CA VAL A 116 2.72 -5.60 -20.25
C VAL A 116 4.16 -5.52 -20.76
N PHE A 117 4.97 -6.54 -20.48
CA PHE A 117 6.35 -6.63 -21.00
C PHE A 117 6.45 -7.44 -22.29
N ILE A 118 5.77 -8.57 -22.37
CA ILE A 118 5.90 -9.50 -23.49
C ILE A 118 5.48 -8.87 -24.81
N ARG A 119 4.31 -8.21 -24.88
CA ARG A 119 3.83 -7.59 -26.12
C ARG A 119 4.77 -6.49 -26.64
N PRO A 120 5.14 -5.45 -25.84
CA PRO A 120 6.07 -4.43 -26.32
C PRO A 120 7.41 -5.00 -26.75
N THR A 121 7.94 -5.97 -26.00
CA THR A 121 9.21 -6.61 -26.33
C THR A 121 9.14 -7.41 -27.62
N ALA A 122 8.09 -8.20 -27.84
CA ALA A 122 7.92 -8.98 -29.05
C ALA A 122 7.81 -8.07 -30.29
N ILE A 123 7.04 -7.00 -30.21
CA ILE A 123 6.92 -6.01 -31.30
C ILE A 123 8.27 -5.32 -31.55
N ALA A 124 8.95 -4.91 -30.49
CA ALA A 124 10.25 -4.25 -30.61
C ALA A 124 11.35 -5.18 -31.17
N LEU A 125 11.34 -6.45 -30.76
CA LEU A 125 12.22 -7.47 -31.35
C LEU A 125 11.91 -7.63 -32.86
N ALA A 126 10.64 -7.76 -33.25
CA ALA A 126 10.24 -7.86 -34.65
C ALA A 126 10.71 -6.63 -35.46
N LEU A 127 10.56 -5.42 -34.91
CA LEU A 127 11.09 -4.20 -35.51
C LEU A 127 12.62 -4.25 -35.61
N GLY A 128 13.31 -4.71 -34.59
CA GLY A 128 14.75 -4.89 -34.56
C GLY A 128 15.24 -5.86 -35.64
N ILE A 129 14.52 -6.99 -35.83
CA ILE A 129 14.79 -7.94 -36.94
C ILE A 129 14.69 -7.24 -38.28
N ALA A 130 13.59 -6.52 -38.51
CA ALA A 130 13.36 -5.84 -39.77
C ALA A 130 14.49 -4.83 -40.07
N VAL A 131 14.89 -4.05 -39.07
CA VAL A 131 16.04 -3.12 -39.20
C VAL A 131 17.33 -3.87 -39.44
N TYR A 132 17.62 -4.93 -38.69
CA TYR A 132 18.83 -5.73 -38.84
C TYR A 132 18.97 -6.35 -40.22
N VAL A 133 17.90 -6.94 -40.77
CA VAL A 133 17.94 -7.67 -42.04
C VAL A 133 17.86 -6.75 -43.25
N PHE A 134 17.00 -5.73 -43.22
CA PHE A 134 16.70 -4.95 -44.41
C PHE A 134 17.38 -3.58 -44.47
N VAL A 135 17.68 -2.99 -43.31
CA VAL A 135 18.19 -1.62 -43.23
C VAL A 135 19.69 -1.57 -42.97
N LEU A 136 20.18 -2.22 -41.90
CA LEU A 136 21.58 -2.17 -41.51
C LEU A 136 22.58 -2.54 -42.65
N PRO A 137 22.33 -3.58 -43.48
CA PRO A 137 23.27 -3.93 -44.53
C PRO A 137 23.42 -2.88 -45.62
N ARG A 138 22.50 -1.93 -45.69
CA ARG A 138 22.51 -0.83 -46.70
C ARG A 138 23.17 0.45 -46.17
N LEU A 139 23.46 0.53 -44.87
CA LEU A 139 24.06 1.70 -44.26
C LEU A 139 25.56 1.70 -44.47
N SER A 140 26.10 2.81 -44.90
CA SER A 140 27.53 3.00 -45.16
C SER A 140 28.16 4.04 -44.24
N THR A 141 27.38 4.92 -43.64
CA THR A 141 27.87 6.02 -42.85
C THR A 141 27.30 6.02 -41.42
N PHE A 142 28.07 6.61 -40.49
CA PHE A 142 27.62 6.79 -39.11
C PHE A 142 26.36 7.67 -39.00
N ALA A 143 26.21 8.67 -39.89
CA ALA A 143 25.04 9.51 -39.91
C ALA A 143 23.75 8.75 -40.25
N GLU A 144 23.81 7.87 -41.23
CA GLU A 144 22.68 6.99 -41.60
C GLU A 144 22.29 6.08 -40.44
N LEU A 145 23.28 5.47 -39.76
CA LEU A 145 23.04 4.62 -38.61
C LEU A 145 22.35 5.42 -37.48
N SER A 146 22.82 6.66 -37.23
CA SER A 146 22.25 7.52 -36.21
C SER A 146 20.79 7.87 -36.49
N VAL A 147 20.45 8.16 -37.73
CA VAL A 147 19.06 8.41 -38.17
C VAL A 147 18.18 7.20 -37.95
N VAL A 148 18.65 6.00 -38.33
CA VAL A 148 17.90 4.75 -38.15
C VAL A 148 17.68 4.42 -36.67
N LEU A 149 18.70 4.57 -35.84
CA LEU A 149 18.56 4.36 -34.38
C LEU A 149 17.60 5.38 -33.77
N PHE A 150 17.70 6.64 -34.17
CA PHE A 150 16.79 7.68 -33.72
C PHE A 150 15.33 7.36 -34.10
N ALA A 151 15.09 6.97 -35.36
CA ALA A 151 13.77 6.60 -35.85
C ALA A 151 13.19 5.40 -35.08
N ALA A 152 13.99 4.35 -34.89
CA ALA A 152 13.58 3.16 -34.14
C ALA A 152 13.22 3.49 -32.67
N MET A 153 14.06 4.31 -32.00
CA MET A 153 13.79 4.76 -30.64
C MET A 153 12.59 5.70 -30.56
N PHE A 154 12.41 6.58 -31.56
CA PHE A 154 11.24 7.45 -31.65
C PHE A 154 9.96 6.63 -31.77
N VAL A 155 9.91 5.61 -32.63
CA VAL A 155 8.77 4.72 -32.77
C VAL A 155 8.43 4.05 -31.45
N VAL A 156 9.42 3.52 -30.74
CA VAL A 156 9.19 2.87 -29.43
C VAL A 156 8.61 3.87 -28.42
N ASN A 157 9.19 5.07 -28.30
CA ASN A 157 8.72 6.08 -27.34
C ASN A 157 7.34 6.65 -27.72
N TYR A 158 6.97 6.67 -28.99
CA TYR A 158 5.69 7.19 -29.43
C TYR A 158 4.56 6.20 -29.21
N PHE A 159 4.77 4.91 -29.52
CA PHE A 159 3.71 3.90 -29.48
C PHE A 159 3.57 3.20 -28.13
N PHE A 160 4.66 3.08 -27.37
CA PHE A 160 4.61 2.43 -26.07
C PHE A 160 4.47 3.45 -24.93
N LYS A 161 3.81 3.04 -23.83
CA LYS A 161 3.59 3.87 -22.64
C LYS A 161 4.14 3.19 -21.39
N GLY A 162 4.53 4.02 -20.42
CA GLY A 162 4.97 3.54 -19.11
C GLY A 162 6.17 2.59 -19.21
N ILE A 163 6.07 1.43 -18.57
CA ILE A 163 7.16 0.44 -18.55
C ILE A 163 7.35 -0.27 -19.90
N GLY A 164 6.31 -0.30 -20.75
CA GLY A 164 6.40 -0.84 -22.11
C GLY A 164 7.44 -0.12 -22.97
N VAL A 165 7.69 1.17 -22.73
CA VAL A 165 8.78 1.92 -23.38
C VAL A 165 10.13 1.27 -23.10
N PHE A 166 10.40 0.96 -21.84
CA PHE A 166 11.68 0.37 -21.45
C PHE A 166 11.85 -1.05 -22.03
N ALA A 167 10.79 -1.86 -21.98
CA ALA A 167 10.79 -3.20 -22.58
C ALA A 167 10.99 -3.12 -24.11
N GLY A 168 10.34 -2.15 -24.76
CA GLY A 168 10.53 -1.86 -26.17
C GLY A 168 11.93 -1.39 -26.53
N MET A 169 12.52 -0.51 -25.71
CA MET A 169 13.91 -0.05 -25.92
C MET A 169 14.92 -1.20 -25.84
N ILE A 170 14.78 -2.08 -24.82
CA ILE A 170 15.62 -3.27 -24.72
C ILE A 170 15.44 -4.16 -25.97
N GLY A 171 14.20 -4.39 -26.39
CA GLY A 171 13.91 -5.21 -27.55
C GLY A 171 14.54 -4.65 -28.83
N VAL A 172 14.44 -3.34 -29.08
CA VAL A 172 15.07 -2.71 -30.26
C VAL A 172 16.59 -2.75 -30.17
N LEU A 173 17.21 -2.39 -29.04
CA LEU A 173 18.66 -2.41 -28.86
C LEU A 173 19.23 -3.80 -29.05
N MET A 174 18.59 -4.82 -28.47
CA MET A 174 19.00 -6.21 -28.65
C MET A 174 18.76 -6.71 -30.06
N GLY A 175 17.66 -6.25 -30.69
CA GLY A 175 17.30 -6.62 -32.05
C GLY A 175 18.24 -6.06 -33.11
N ILE A 176 18.61 -4.79 -32.98
CA ILE A 176 19.54 -4.13 -33.91
C ILE A 176 20.97 -4.64 -33.71
N SER A 177 21.35 -5.01 -32.47
CA SER A 177 22.63 -5.63 -32.12
C SER A 177 23.84 -4.94 -32.75
N VAL A 178 23.98 -3.61 -32.62
CA VAL A 178 25.09 -2.83 -33.13
C VAL A 178 26.39 -3.23 -32.45
N GLN A 179 27.41 -3.64 -33.24
CA GLN A 179 28.74 -4.03 -32.77
C GLN A 179 29.81 -3.17 -33.44
N GLN A 180 31.02 -3.11 -32.85
CA GLN A 180 32.15 -2.39 -33.43
C GLN A 180 32.51 -2.87 -34.83
N GLN A 181 32.42 -4.20 -35.05
CA GLN A 181 32.52 -4.82 -36.36
C GLN A 181 31.26 -5.61 -36.58
N GLN A 182 30.43 -5.13 -37.51
CA GLN A 182 29.13 -5.75 -37.78
C GLN A 182 29.31 -7.01 -38.59
N ALA A 183 29.12 -8.17 -37.95
CA ALA A 183 29.06 -9.45 -38.61
C ALA A 183 27.59 -9.87 -38.77
N TYR A 184 27.09 -9.87 -40.00
CA TYR A 184 25.72 -10.30 -40.28
C TYR A 184 25.65 -11.85 -40.23
N SER A 185 25.33 -12.36 -39.03
CA SER A 185 25.16 -13.78 -38.81
C SER A 185 23.74 -14.06 -38.29
N PHE A 186 23.02 -14.89 -39.04
CA PHE A 186 21.70 -15.35 -38.63
C PHE A 186 21.74 -16.08 -37.28
N ALA A 187 22.75 -16.92 -37.09
CA ALA A 187 22.92 -17.67 -35.84
C ALA A 187 23.15 -16.75 -34.64
N ALA A 188 23.98 -15.72 -34.77
CA ALA A 188 24.21 -14.74 -33.71
C ALA A 188 22.92 -13.96 -33.36
N MET A 189 22.20 -13.55 -34.38
CA MET A 189 20.90 -12.89 -34.22
C MET A 189 19.89 -13.81 -33.50
N ALA A 190 19.70 -15.04 -34.03
CA ALA A 190 18.76 -16.00 -33.44
C ALA A 190 19.12 -16.30 -31.96
N ASN A 191 20.39 -16.45 -31.64
CA ASN A 191 20.85 -16.65 -30.26
C ASN A 191 20.48 -15.45 -29.36
N THR A 192 20.63 -14.22 -29.82
CA THR A 192 20.22 -13.02 -29.08
C THR A 192 18.74 -12.99 -28.81
N TYR A 193 17.92 -13.39 -29.79
CA TYR A 193 16.46 -13.43 -29.62
C TYR A 193 16.02 -14.53 -28.64
N ILE A 194 16.59 -15.74 -28.77
CA ILE A 194 16.32 -16.86 -27.84
C ILE A 194 16.70 -16.44 -26.43
N PHE A 195 17.85 -15.79 -26.25
CA PHE A 195 18.28 -15.26 -24.96
C PHE A 195 17.31 -14.19 -24.41
N ALA A 196 16.92 -13.22 -25.24
CA ALA A 196 16.00 -12.15 -24.80
C ALA A 196 14.65 -12.73 -24.39
N LEU A 197 14.02 -13.54 -25.24
CA LEU A 197 12.73 -14.19 -24.94
C LEU A 197 12.83 -15.11 -23.73
N GLY A 198 13.87 -15.93 -23.66
CA GLY A 198 14.12 -16.81 -22.51
C GLY A 198 14.26 -16.04 -21.19
N SER A 199 14.92 -14.88 -21.22
CA SER A 199 15.05 -14.01 -20.06
C SER A 199 13.69 -13.49 -19.56
N PHE A 200 12.81 -13.07 -20.46
CA PHE A 200 11.46 -12.65 -20.09
C PHE A 200 10.60 -13.80 -19.57
N ILE A 201 10.69 -14.98 -20.22
CA ILE A 201 9.99 -16.19 -19.77
C ILE A 201 10.47 -16.60 -18.37
N LEU A 202 11.77 -16.56 -18.11
CA LEU A 202 12.32 -16.88 -16.79
C LEU A 202 11.80 -15.94 -15.72
N VAL A 203 11.86 -14.63 -15.94
CA VAL A 203 11.37 -13.65 -14.96
C VAL A 203 9.86 -13.79 -14.75
N TYR A 204 9.10 -14.07 -15.82
CA TYR A 204 7.68 -14.35 -15.70
C TYR A 204 7.41 -15.58 -14.84
N ALA A 205 8.06 -16.70 -15.12
CA ALA A 205 7.90 -17.92 -14.34
C ALA A 205 8.25 -17.72 -12.86
N MET A 206 9.37 -17.03 -12.59
CA MET A 206 9.79 -16.70 -11.23
C MET A 206 8.82 -15.75 -10.52
N SER A 207 8.31 -14.76 -11.24
CA SER A 207 7.28 -13.85 -10.72
C SER A 207 6.00 -14.61 -10.37
N TYR A 208 5.57 -15.54 -11.22
CA TYR A 208 4.39 -16.37 -10.97
C TYR A 208 4.54 -17.26 -9.74
N MET A 209 5.75 -17.78 -9.49
CA MET A 209 6.03 -18.64 -8.33
C MET A 209 6.06 -17.86 -7.01
N ILE A 210 6.55 -16.62 -7.01
CA ILE A 210 6.83 -15.85 -5.78
C ILE A 210 5.75 -14.81 -5.49
N GLN A 211 5.17 -14.22 -6.53
CA GLN A 211 4.10 -13.23 -6.42
C GLN A 211 2.81 -13.82 -7.01
N SER A 212 1.68 -13.65 -6.30
CA SER A 212 0.41 -14.04 -6.89
C SER A 212 0.13 -13.14 -8.11
N PRO A 213 -0.09 -13.69 -9.30
CA PRO A 213 -0.34 -12.89 -10.50
C PRO A 213 -1.75 -12.28 -10.52
N ARG A 214 -2.59 -12.59 -9.54
CA ARG A 214 -4.00 -12.22 -9.48
C ARG A 214 -4.19 -11.02 -8.57
N PRO A 215 -4.49 -9.83 -9.14
CA PRO A 215 -4.64 -8.60 -8.37
C PRO A 215 -5.80 -8.68 -7.36
N GLU A 216 -6.88 -9.39 -7.66
CA GLU A 216 -8.02 -9.62 -6.78
C GLU A 216 -7.62 -10.39 -5.52
N LYS A 217 -6.81 -11.44 -5.65
CA LYS A 217 -6.29 -12.19 -4.50
C LYS A 217 -5.29 -11.37 -3.68
N ALA A 218 -4.52 -10.50 -4.34
CA ALA A 218 -3.62 -9.58 -3.66
C ALA A 218 -4.39 -8.55 -2.82
N VAL A 219 -5.46 -7.97 -3.37
CA VAL A 219 -6.35 -7.05 -2.63
C VAL A 219 -6.95 -7.76 -1.43
N LEU A 220 -7.52 -8.96 -1.61
CA LEU A 220 -8.10 -9.74 -0.52
C LEU A 220 -7.08 -10.04 0.60
N TYR A 221 -5.86 -10.40 0.23
CA TYR A 221 -4.77 -10.63 1.18
C TYR A 221 -4.40 -9.35 1.94
N LEU A 222 -4.30 -8.20 1.25
CA LEU A 222 -3.96 -6.92 1.86
C LEU A 222 -5.06 -6.42 2.81
N VAL A 223 -6.34 -6.62 2.47
CA VAL A 223 -7.48 -6.30 3.35
C VAL A 223 -7.41 -7.13 4.64
N ARG A 224 -7.20 -8.45 4.53
CA ARG A 224 -7.03 -9.31 5.70
C ARG A 224 -5.84 -8.88 6.57
N ARG A 225 -4.74 -8.50 5.95
CA ARG A 225 -3.53 -8.03 6.63
C ARG A 225 -3.76 -6.69 7.33
N PHE A 226 -4.56 -5.80 6.73
CA PHE A 226 -4.97 -4.54 7.33
C PHE A 226 -5.71 -4.77 8.66
N PHE A 227 -6.74 -5.61 8.65
CA PHE A 227 -7.52 -5.91 9.86
C PHE A 227 -6.71 -6.64 10.92
N ARG A 228 -5.78 -7.50 10.53
CA ARG A 228 -4.84 -8.12 11.47
C ARG A 228 -3.96 -7.07 12.16
N SER A 229 -3.46 -6.09 11.42
CA SER A 229 -2.64 -5.00 11.99
C SER A 229 -3.50 -4.07 12.86
N ALA A 230 -4.72 -3.74 12.45
CA ALA A 230 -5.67 -2.98 13.24
C ALA A 230 -6.01 -3.69 14.57
N GLY A 231 -6.32 -4.99 14.53
CA GLY A 231 -6.60 -5.80 15.72
C GLY A 231 -5.41 -5.83 16.69
N PHE A 232 -4.19 -6.01 16.17
CA PHE A 232 -2.98 -5.96 17.01
C PHE A 232 -2.81 -4.60 17.69
N LEU A 233 -3.05 -3.50 16.98
CA LEU A 233 -2.94 -2.16 17.55
C LEU A 233 -3.99 -1.90 18.62
N ILE A 234 -5.25 -2.29 18.39
CA ILE A 234 -6.32 -2.20 19.39
C ILE A 234 -5.99 -3.07 20.61
N ALA A 235 -5.56 -4.31 20.44
CA ALA A 235 -5.12 -5.17 21.54
C ALA A 235 -3.94 -4.57 22.31
N SER A 236 -3.00 -3.91 21.63
CA SER A 236 -1.88 -3.23 22.28
C SER A 236 -2.31 -2.10 23.18
N THR A 237 -3.53 -1.58 23.03
CA THR A 237 -4.11 -0.60 23.94
C THR A 237 -4.48 -1.18 25.31
N ALA A 238 -4.50 -2.50 25.50
CA ALA A 238 -4.86 -3.16 26.75
C ALA A 238 -3.82 -3.04 27.88
N GLY A 239 -2.54 -2.96 27.55
CA GLY A 239 -1.49 -2.96 28.55
C GLY A 239 -1.43 -1.66 29.33
N GLU A 240 -1.32 -1.75 30.67
CA GLU A 240 -0.85 -0.62 31.46
C GLU A 240 0.45 -0.07 30.86
N ARG A 241 0.65 1.24 30.99
CA ARG A 241 1.95 1.87 30.67
C ARG A 241 3.07 1.21 31.48
N SER A 242 3.47 0.01 31.09
CA SER A 242 4.74 -0.49 31.51
C SER A 242 5.78 0.40 30.79
N THR A 243 6.35 1.33 31.54
CA THR A 243 7.57 2.07 31.19
C THR A 243 8.71 1.14 30.77
N ARG A 244 8.53 -0.16 30.90
CA ARG A 244 9.41 -1.26 30.51
C ARG A 244 8.91 -2.09 29.33
N ARG A 245 8.09 -1.56 28.42
CA ARG A 245 7.88 -2.30 27.15
C ARG A 245 9.23 -2.45 26.47
N GLY A 246 9.69 -3.69 26.34
CA GLY A 246 10.98 -3.98 25.72
C GLY A 246 11.03 -3.38 24.29
N ARG A 247 12.23 -3.01 23.83
CA ARG A 247 12.48 -2.39 22.51
C ARG A 247 11.75 -3.15 21.38
N PHE A 248 11.63 -4.46 21.50
CA PHE A 248 10.93 -5.31 20.53
C PHE A 248 9.41 -5.05 20.49
N ALA A 249 8.75 -4.85 21.62
CA ALA A 249 7.32 -4.54 21.67
C ALA A 249 7.01 -3.17 21.08
N GLN A 250 7.85 -2.17 21.35
CA GLN A 250 7.75 -0.84 20.74
C GLN A 250 7.96 -0.91 19.23
N TRP A 251 8.94 -1.68 18.78
CA TRP A 251 9.19 -1.91 17.35
C TRP A 251 7.99 -2.56 16.67
N ARG A 252 7.36 -3.58 17.28
CA ARG A 252 6.16 -4.24 16.71
C ARG A 252 4.99 -3.26 16.57
N ILE A 253 4.74 -2.42 17.59
CA ILE A 253 3.68 -1.40 17.51
C ILE A 253 3.97 -0.42 16.38
N ALA A 254 5.19 0.10 16.28
CA ALA A 254 5.58 1.02 15.22
C ALA A 254 5.49 0.37 13.82
N TRP A 255 5.78 -0.93 13.71
CA TRP A 255 5.66 -1.69 12.48
C TRP A 255 4.20 -1.81 12.05
N HIS A 256 3.30 -2.27 12.95
CA HIS A 256 1.87 -2.41 12.64
C HIS A 256 1.21 -1.06 12.34
N ARG A 257 1.62 0.01 13.04
CA ARG A 257 1.13 1.37 12.78
C ARG A 257 1.50 1.84 11.37
N ARG A 258 2.76 1.65 10.97
CA ARG A 258 3.21 1.98 9.61
C ARG A 258 2.47 1.14 8.55
N GLU A 259 2.29 -0.13 8.83
CA GLU A 259 1.58 -1.04 7.96
C GLU A 259 0.13 -0.63 7.78
N LEU A 260 -0.59 -0.35 8.89
CA LEU A 260 -1.96 0.10 8.86
C LEU A 260 -2.15 1.34 7.97
N ASN A 261 -1.24 2.32 8.07
CA ASN A 261 -1.29 3.54 7.27
C ASN A 261 -0.87 3.35 5.80
N GLY A 262 -0.04 2.37 5.50
CA GLY A 262 0.45 2.11 4.14
C GLY A 262 -0.43 1.17 3.32
N LEU A 263 -1.16 0.27 3.96
CA LEU A 263 -1.95 -0.76 3.28
C LEU A 263 -3.09 -0.21 2.40
N PRO A 264 -3.86 0.82 2.78
CA PRO A 264 -4.90 1.36 1.92
C PRO A 264 -4.38 1.83 0.56
N ASN A 265 -3.25 2.52 0.52
CA ASN A 265 -2.63 2.97 -0.74
C ASN A 265 -2.15 1.78 -1.60
N LYS A 266 -1.68 0.69 -0.97
CA LYS A 266 -1.32 -0.54 -1.68
C LYS A 266 -2.55 -1.23 -2.25
N ILE A 267 -3.65 -1.27 -1.50
CA ILE A 267 -4.94 -1.83 -1.96
C ILE A 267 -5.46 -1.03 -3.15
N GLU A 268 -5.43 0.30 -3.09
CA GLU A 268 -5.77 1.17 -4.21
C GLU A 268 -4.92 0.90 -5.45
N ALA A 269 -3.61 0.73 -5.25
CA ALA A 269 -2.71 0.43 -6.36
C ALA A 269 -3.01 -0.93 -7.01
N TRP A 270 -3.33 -1.97 -6.24
CA TRP A 270 -3.70 -3.28 -6.76
C TRP A 270 -5.10 -3.30 -7.36
N SER A 271 -6.06 -2.53 -6.81
CA SER A 271 -7.42 -2.47 -7.35
C SER A 271 -7.46 -1.94 -8.79
N LYS A 272 -6.56 -1.01 -9.14
CA LYS A 272 -6.42 -0.49 -10.50
C LYS A 272 -5.93 -1.53 -11.52
N ALA A 273 -5.41 -2.66 -11.06
CA ALA A 273 -4.94 -3.75 -11.92
C ALA A 273 -5.97 -4.88 -12.07
N ILE A 274 -7.10 -4.80 -11.37
CA ILE A 274 -8.19 -5.78 -11.48
C ILE A 274 -8.89 -5.61 -12.83
N ASP A 275 -9.17 -6.72 -13.50
CA ASP A 275 -10.01 -6.76 -14.67
C ASP A 275 -11.50 -6.80 -14.23
N TYR A 276 -12.13 -5.64 -14.15
CA TYR A 276 -13.52 -5.52 -13.71
C TYR A 276 -14.52 -6.04 -14.74
N ASP A 277 -14.13 -6.20 -16.00
CA ASP A 277 -14.99 -6.83 -17.00
C ASP A 277 -15.20 -8.32 -16.69
N ALA A 278 -14.22 -8.95 -16.04
CA ALA A 278 -14.34 -10.32 -15.54
C ALA A 278 -15.16 -10.41 -14.23
N PHE A 279 -15.38 -9.30 -13.52
CA PHE A 279 -16.08 -9.21 -12.24
C PHE A 279 -17.17 -8.12 -12.25
N PRO A 280 -18.23 -8.26 -13.03
CA PRO A 280 -19.24 -7.21 -13.23
C PRO A 280 -20.02 -6.86 -11.95
N SER A 281 -20.04 -7.75 -10.95
CA SER A 281 -20.62 -7.49 -9.63
C SER A 281 -19.81 -6.50 -8.78
N ASN A 282 -18.53 -6.30 -9.09
CA ASN A 282 -17.60 -5.47 -8.35
C ASN A 282 -17.22 -4.23 -9.16
N ALA A 283 -17.92 -3.13 -8.96
CA ALA A 283 -17.56 -1.86 -9.61
C ALA A 283 -16.29 -1.24 -8.99
N PRO A 284 -15.39 -0.61 -9.78
CA PRO A 284 -14.18 0.04 -9.27
C PRO A 284 -14.47 1.10 -8.21
N ASP A 285 -15.55 1.88 -8.36
CA ASP A 285 -15.95 2.93 -7.42
C ASP A 285 -16.24 2.40 -6.01
N ARG A 286 -16.76 1.17 -5.89
CA ARG A 286 -17.00 0.51 -4.59
C ARG A 286 -15.69 0.18 -3.88
N ILE A 287 -14.67 -0.23 -4.64
CA ILE A 287 -13.37 -0.53 -4.06
C ILE A 287 -12.67 0.76 -3.63
N GLU A 288 -12.81 1.84 -4.40
CA GLU A 288 -12.30 3.16 -4.01
C GLU A 288 -12.99 3.66 -2.73
N ALA A 289 -14.31 3.54 -2.62
CA ALA A 289 -15.05 3.86 -1.41
C ALA A 289 -14.57 3.03 -0.22
N LEU A 290 -14.35 1.71 -0.40
CA LEU A 290 -13.81 0.84 0.63
C LEU A 290 -12.44 1.30 1.12
N VAL A 291 -11.54 1.67 0.20
CA VAL A 291 -10.20 2.19 0.53
C VAL A 291 -10.30 3.47 1.37
N VAL A 292 -11.20 4.38 1.03
CA VAL A 292 -11.45 5.60 1.82
C VAL A 292 -11.91 5.26 3.25
N ARG A 293 -12.79 4.25 3.40
CA ARG A 293 -13.20 3.78 4.74
C ARG A 293 -12.03 3.19 5.52
N MET A 294 -11.15 2.43 4.85
CA MET A 294 -9.95 1.87 5.48
C MET A 294 -8.96 2.97 5.91
N GLN A 295 -8.77 4.02 5.11
CA GLN A 295 -7.98 5.19 5.50
C GLN A 295 -8.57 5.89 6.74
N ALA A 296 -9.89 6.04 6.79
CA ALA A 296 -10.57 6.59 7.95
C ALA A 296 -10.37 5.73 9.22
N ILE A 297 -10.44 4.40 9.10
CA ILE A 297 -10.15 3.48 10.21
C ILE A 297 -8.69 3.66 10.69
N ALA A 298 -7.74 3.70 9.78
CA ALA A 298 -6.32 3.87 10.11
C ALA A 298 -6.09 5.17 10.88
N TYR A 299 -6.66 6.28 10.39
CA TYR A 299 -6.58 7.57 11.05
C TYR A 299 -7.19 7.55 12.47
N ARG A 300 -8.37 6.94 12.64
CA ARG A 300 -9.04 6.85 13.95
C ARG A 300 -8.31 5.98 14.95
N ILE A 301 -7.69 4.90 14.50
CA ILE A 301 -6.85 4.05 15.36
C ILE A 301 -5.60 4.82 15.78
N ASP A 302 -4.96 5.56 14.88
CA ASP A 302 -3.81 6.40 15.20
C ASP A 302 -4.17 7.48 16.23
N GLU A 303 -5.30 8.17 16.05
CA GLU A 303 -5.82 9.17 16.99
C GLU A 303 -6.07 8.54 18.38
N LEU A 304 -6.65 7.35 18.43
CA LEU A 304 -6.87 6.61 19.67
C LEU A 304 -5.55 6.25 20.36
N LEU A 305 -4.53 5.82 19.61
CA LEU A 305 -3.22 5.48 20.14
C LEU A 305 -2.50 6.71 20.71
N ASP A 306 -2.62 7.86 20.04
CA ASP A 306 -1.99 9.11 20.45
C ASP A 306 -2.71 9.73 21.67
N SER A 307 -4.05 9.71 21.70
CA SER A 307 -4.85 10.22 22.83
C SER A 307 -4.58 9.47 24.13
N ARG A 308 -4.25 8.19 24.03
CA ARG A 308 -3.83 7.37 25.18
C ARG A 308 -2.47 7.76 25.76
N GLY A 309 -1.66 8.49 25.00
CA GLY A 309 -0.40 9.09 25.45
C GLY A 309 -0.57 10.11 26.57
N SER A 310 -1.70 10.80 26.64
CA SER A 310 -2.07 11.73 27.71
C SER A 310 -2.72 10.97 28.89
N VAL A 311 -2.24 11.21 30.10
CA VAL A 311 -2.59 10.49 31.34
C VAL A 311 -4.10 10.39 31.54
N SER A 312 -4.65 9.17 31.63
CA SER A 312 -6.04 8.97 32.08
C SER A 312 -6.19 9.22 33.57
N PRO A 313 -7.25 9.88 34.03
CA PRO A 313 -7.56 10.00 35.43
C PRO A 313 -7.77 8.61 36.03
N ARG A 314 -6.98 8.27 37.04
CA ARG A 314 -6.97 6.90 37.60
C ARG A 314 -8.32 6.45 38.13
N SER A 315 -9.09 7.35 38.71
CA SER A 315 -10.39 7.06 39.32
C SER A 315 -11.50 6.76 38.29
N LEU A 316 -11.62 7.55 37.23
CA LEU A 316 -12.64 7.37 36.18
C LEU A 316 -12.30 6.19 35.27
N ALA A 317 -11.01 6.04 34.93
CA ALA A 317 -10.54 4.89 34.15
C ALA A 317 -10.72 3.58 34.92
N GLN A 318 -10.65 3.57 36.26
CA GLN A 318 -10.96 2.42 37.07
C GLN A 318 -12.48 2.14 37.12
N ALA A 319 -13.31 3.16 37.30
CA ALA A 319 -14.77 2.99 37.35
C ALA A 319 -15.36 2.43 36.04
N LEU A 320 -14.78 2.79 34.90
CA LEU A 320 -15.22 2.36 33.56
C LEU A 320 -14.28 1.32 32.92
N ALA A 321 -13.34 0.76 33.68
CA ALA A 321 -12.35 -0.16 33.14
C ALA A 321 -12.95 -1.45 32.56
N GLU A 322 -14.07 -1.90 33.14
CA GLU A 322 -14.79 -3.08 32.65
C GLU A 322 -15.52 -2.78 31.33
N ASP A 323 -16.18 -1.63 31.25
CA ASP A 323 -16.91 -1.20 30.05
C ASP A 323 -15.95 -0.98 28.89
N ILE A 324 -14.82 -0.31 29.13
CA ILE A 324 -13.76 -0.11 28.12
C ILE A 324 -13.16 -1.44 27.70
N ARG A 325 -12.97 -2.39 28.64
CA ARG A 325 -12.44 -3.72 28.32
C ARG A 325 -13.41 -4.53 27.47
N ALA A 326 -14.70 -4.55 27.83
CA ALA A 326 -15.74 -5.23 27.08
C ALA A 326 -15.84 -4.70 25.66
N TRP A 327 -15.87 -3.38 25.51
CA TRP A 327 -15.90 -2.72 24.22
C TRP A 327 -14.67 -3.05 23.36
N ARG A 328 -13.46 -2.98 23.93
CA ARG A 328 -12.23 -3.35 23.25
C ARG A 328 -12.26 -4.81 22.78
N THR A 329 -12.66 -5.74 23.64
CA THR A 329 -12.76 -7.16 23.29
C THR A 329 -13.71 -7.36 22.12
N ARG A 330 -14.78 -6.60 22.05
CA ARG A 330 -15.72 -6.65 20.92
C ARG A 330 -15.12 -6.12 19.63
N LEU A 331 -14.38 -5.01 19.70
CA LEU A 331 -13.65 -4.52 18.52
C LEU A 331 -12.57 -5.51 18.05
N GLU A 332 -11.83 -6.10 18.98
CA GLU A 332 -10.83 -7.13 18.67
C GLU A 332 -11.47 -8.32 17.96
N SER A 333 -12.64 -8.80 18.42
CA SER A 333 -13.35 -9.89 17.74
C SER A 333 -13.81 -9.50 16.34
N THR A 334 -14.41 -8.30 16.17
CA THR A 334 -14.85 -7.81 14.86
C THR A 334 -13.67 -7.71 13.87
N LEU A 335 -12.54 -7.18 14.31
CA LEU A 335 -11.33 -7.06 13.50
C LEU A 335 -10.71 -8.43 13.17
N ALA A 336 -10.80 -9.41 14.10
CA ALA A 336 -10.35 -10.76 13.87
C ALA A 336 -11.24 -11.47 12.83
N ASP A 337 -12.55 -11.29 12.91
CA ASP A 337 -13.51 -11.83 11.94
C ASP A 337 -13.20 -11.29 10.53
N TRP A 338 -13.04 -9.98 10.36
CA TRP A 338 -12.68 -9.39 9.06
C TRP A 338 -11.26 -9.74 8.61
N SER A 339 -10.34 -10.02 9.52
CA SER A 339 -9.02 -10.53 9.15
C SER A 339 -9.06 -11.94 8.55
N SER A 340 -10.11 -12.70 8.86
CA SER A 340 -10.37 -14.04 8.34
C SER A 340 -11.24 -13.98 7.08
N SER A 341 -12.32 -13.21 7.12
CA SER A 341 -13.32 -13.10 6.06
C SER A 341 -13.83 -11.64 5.99
N PRO A 342 -13.43 -10.86 4.97
CA PRO A 342 -13.83 -9.46 4.83
C PRO A 342 -15.34 -9.25 4.67
N ASP A 343 -16.08 -10.27 4.28
CA ASP A 343 -17.54 -10.32 4.12
C ASP A 343 -18.29 -10.73 5.39
N SER A 344 -17.59 -10.99 6.49
CA SER A 344 -18.20 -11.38 7.75
C SER A 344 -19.28 -10.37 8.20
N PRO A 345 -20.45 -10.84 8.68
CA PRO A 345 -21.53 -9.99 9.21
C PRO A 345 -21.18 -9.34 10.56
N ALA A 346 -19.91 -9.32 10.93
CA ALA A 346 -19.41 -8.75 12.18
C ALA A 346 -19.85 -7.28 12.43
N ALA A 347 -20.13 -6.52 11.36
CA ALA A 347 -20.66 -5.17 11.47
C ALA A 347 -22.05 -5.13 12.10
N GLU A 348 -22.93 -6.08 11.84
CA GLU A 348 -24.28 -6.12 12.40
C GLU A 348 -24.23 -6.43 13.90
N ALA A 349 -23.45 -7.43 14.26
CA ALA A 349 -23.21 -7.75 15.65
C ALA A 349 -22.53 -6.61 16.42
N LEU A 350 -21.65 -5.86 15.78
CA LEU A 350 -21.04 -4.66 16.35
C LEU A 350 -22.09 -3.54 16.54
N ARG A 351 -22.96 -3.32 15.55
CA ARG A 351 -24.03 -2.28 15.59
C ARG A 351 -24.99 -2.52 16.74
N GLU A 352 -25.49 -3.75 16.88
CA GLU A 352 -26.39 -4.13 17.95
C GLU A 352 -25.74 -3.91 19.33
N HIS A 353 -24.51 -4.39 19.49
CA HIS A 353 -23.78 -4.22 20.73
C HIS A 353 -23.50 -2.74 21.07
N LEU A 354 -23.19 -1.92 20.09
CA LEU A 354 -22.90 -0.50 20.30
C LEU A 354 -24.15 0.29 20.73
N SER A 355 -25.33 -0.08 20.24
CA SER A 355 -26.58 0.56 20.67
C SER A 355 -26.88 0.29 22.14
N GLN A 356 -26.79 -0.97 22.58
CA GLN A 356 -26.97 -1.37 23.96
C GLN A 356 -25.91 -0.76 24.90
N TRP A 357 -24.65 -0.86 24.51
CA TRP A 357 -23.54 -0.31 25.29
C TRP A 357 -23.60 1.21 25.44
N ARG A 358 -24.12 1.91 24.43
CA ARG A 358 -24.31 3.36 24.52
C ARG A 358 -25.26 3.74 25.65
N GLU A 359 -26.42 3.10 25.72
CA GLU A 359 -27.43 3.34 26.74
C GLU A 359 -26.90 3.04 28.15
N GLU A 360 -26.24 1.90 28.30
CA GLU A 360 -25.63 1.49 29.57
C GLU A 360 -24.53 2.44 30.05
N LEU A 361 -23.67 2.88 29.12
CA LEU A 361 -22.57 3.79 29.41
C LEU A 361 -23.08 5.20 29.77
N GLU A 362 -24.08 5.72 29.04
CA GLU A 362 -24.68 7.00 29.34
C GLU A 362 -25.30 7.00 30.74
N ALA A 363 -26.09 5.99 31.09
CA ALA A 363 -26.64 5.83 32.42
C ALA A 363 -25.58 5.74 33.52
N ARG A 364 -24.48 5.04 33.24
CA ARG A 364 -23.37 4.88 34.21
C ARG A 364 -22.56 6.17 34.41
N ILE A 365 -22.34 6.94 33.35
CA ILE A 365 -21.70 8.26 33.44
C ILE A 365 -22.62 9.24 34.20
N GLU A 366 -23.91 9.21 33.98
CA GLU A 366 -24.87 10.03 34.73
C GLU A 366 -24.88 9.67 36.22
N SER A 367 -24.85 8.39 36.56
CA SER A 367 -24.80 7.94 37.95
C SER A 367 -23.49 8.37 38.65
N LEU A 368 -22.35 8.36 37.93
CA LEU A 368 -21.06 8.87 38.44
C LEU A 368 -21.07 10.39 38.63
N ASN A 369 -21.73 11.14 37.73
CA ASN A 369 -21.89 12.58 37.85
C ASN A 369 -22.83 12.98 38.99
N ALA A 370 -23.88 12.17 39.26
CA ALA A 370 -24.80 12.40 40.37
C ALA A 370 -24.14 12.13 41.75
N GLY A 371 -23.14 11.27 41.78
CA GLY A 371 -22.34 10.94 42.95
C GLY A 371 -21.19 11.94 43.23
N GLU A 372 -21.16 13.09 42.61
CA GLU A 372 -20.09 14.09 42.52
C GLU A 372 -19.44 14.57 43.83
N ARG A 373 -19.86 14.12 44.99
CA ARG A 373 -19.22 14.49 46.26
C ARG A 373 -17.88 13.77 46.54
N GLU A 374 -17.53 12.72 45.79
CA GLU A 374 -16.28 11.97 46.02
C GLU A 374 -15.23 12.04 44.91
N LEU A 375 -15.63 12.46 43.72
CA LEU A 375 -14.71 12.55 42.55
C LEU A 375 -14.46 14.02 42.18
N SER A 376 -13.58 14.69 42.90
CA SER A 376 -13.09 16.03 42.48
C SER A 376 -12.15 15.88 41.29
N LEU A 377 -12.71 15.66 40.10
CA LEU A 377 -11.95 15.61 38.86
C LEU A 377 -11.76 17.04 38.34
N ASP A 378 -10.53 17.33 37.94
CA ASP A 378 -10.20 18.57 37.24
C ASP A 378 -10.80 18.60 35.84
N ASP A 379 -11.12 19.80 35.35
CA ASP A 379 -11.67 20.03 33.99
C ASP A 379 -10.82 19.38 32.88
N ASP A 380 -9.51 19.32 33.07
CA ASP A 380 -8.58 18.68 32.14
C ASP A 380 -8.65 17.14 32.19
N GLU A 381 -8.98 16.56 33.31
CA GLU A 381 -9.20 15.11 33.44
C GLU A 381 -10.50 14.71 32.73
N TRP A 382 -11.57 15.48 32.86
CA TRP A 382 -12.80 15.30 32.12
C TRP A 382 -12.60 15.42 30.63
N ARG A 383 -11.84 16.43 30.15
CA ARG A 383 -11.55 16.58 28.72
C ARG A 383 -10.80 15.36 28.17
N ARG A 384 -9.80 14.86 28.87
CA ARG A 384 -9.04 13.67 28.45
C ARG A 384 -9.90 12.41 28.40
N PHE A 385 -10.78 12.27 29.39
CA PHE A 385 -11.75 11.17 29.41
C PHE A 385 -12.68 11.22 28.19
N TYR A 386 -13.28 12.38 27.92
CA TYR A 386 -14.15 12.55 26.77
C TYR A 386 -13.39 12.40 25.45
N ALA A 387 -12.14 12.80 25.35
CA ALA A 387 -11.32 12.57 24.18
C ALA A 387 -11.09 11.07 23.94
N LEU A 388 -10.82 10.30 24.98
CA LEU A 388 -10.67 8.86 24.90
C LEU A 388 -11.98 8.17 24.46
N LEU A 389 -13.09 8.53 25.09
CA LEU A 389 -14.40 7.98 24.75
C LEU A 389 -14.81 8.32 23.31
N GLY A 390 -14.56 9.56 22.88
CA GLY A 390 -14.80 9.99 21.51
C GLY A 390 -13.88 9.26 20.49
N GLY A 391 -12.63 8.96 20.85
CA GLY A 391 -11.74 8.14 20.05
C GLY A 391 -12.31 6.73 19.84
N TYR A 392 -12.80 6.11 20.88
CA TYR A 392 -13.46 4.81 20.80
C TYR A 392 -14.73 4.84 19.94
N ARG A 393 -15.60 5.83 20.13
CA ARG A 393 -16.79 6.04 19.29
C ARG A 393 -16.41 6.25 17.82
N GLY A 394 -15.36 7.03 17.56
CA GLY A 394 -14.85 7.29 16.22
C GLY A 394 -14.38 6.03 15.48
N VAL A 395 -13.61 5.18 16.17
CA VAL A 395 -13.19 3.87 15.61
C VAL A 395 -14.41 3.01 15.30
N SER A 396 -15.35 2.89 16.23
CA SER A 396 -16.58 2.09 16.02
C SER A 396 -17.39 2.57 14.83
N GLY A 397 -17.61 3.89 14.71
CA GLY A 397 -18.34 4.47 13.58
C GLY A 397 -17.68 4.21 12.22
N THR A 398 -16.35 4.29 12.15
CA THR A 398 -15.63 3.98 10.91
C THR A 398 -15.65 2.50 10.56
N LEU A 399 -15.63 1.61 11.56
CA LEU A 399 -15.77 0.17 11.35
C LEU A 399 -17.16 -0.20 10.83
N LEU A 400 -18.23 0.42 11.36
CA LEU A 400 -19.58 0.24 10.84
C LEU A 400 -19.70 0.71 9.39
N ALA A 401 -19.15 1.89 9.07
CA ALA A 401 -19.15 2.41 7.71
C ALA A 401 -18.37 1.52 6.74
N TYR A 402 -17.27 0.90 7.19
CA TYR A 402 -16.56 -0.11 6.40
C TYR A 402 -17.46 -1.34 6.15
N GLY A 403 -18.14 -1.86 7.18
CA GLY A 403 -19.01 -3.02 7.04
C GLY A 403 -20.15 -2.80 6.06
N ASP A 404 -20.68 -1.58 5.98
CA ASP A 404 -21.72 -1.21 5.03
C ASP A 404 -21.21 -1.19 3.57
N GLU A 405 -19.99 -0.75 3.32
CA GLU A 405 -19.34 -0.81 2.00
C GLU A 405 -18.91 -2.24 1.65
N ALA A 406 -18.33 -2.96 2.59
CA ALA A 406 -17.82 -4.31 2.37
C ALA A 406 -18.90 -5.30 1.94
N ARG A 407 -20.14 -5.12 2.41
CA ARG A 407 -21.30 -5.94 1.99
C ARG A 407 -21.71 -5.73 0.54
N GLN A 408 -21.31 -4.62 -0.08
CA GLN A 408 -21.62 -4.33 -1.49
C GLN A 408 -20.64 -4.99 -2.46
N ILE A 409 -19.58 -5.61 -1.94
CA ILE A 409 -18.53 -6.26 -2.72
C ILE A 409 -18.75 -7.76 -2.69
N ASP A 410 -18.72 -8.37 -3.86
CA ASP A 410 -18.76 -9.82 -4.02
C ASP A 410 -17.36 -10.41 -3.80
N TRP A 411 -17.04 -10.68 -2.53
CA TRP A 411 -15.76 -11.26 -2.14
C TRP A 411 -15.61 -12.70 -2.57
N ALA A 412 -16.73 -13.44 -2.71
CA ALA A 412 -16.73 -14.83 -3.12
C ALA A 412 -16.20 -14.97 -4.56
N ALA A 413 -16.61 -14.08 -5.46
CA ALA A 413 -16.12 -14.05 -6.84
C ALA A 413 -14.58 -13.91 -6.92
N TRP A 414 -13.95 -13.25 -5.93
CA TRP A 414 -12.48 -13.10 -5.87
C TRP A 414 -11.76 -14.29 -5.22
N GLN A 415 -12.50 -15.14 -4.52
CA GLN A 415 -11.94 -16.35 -3.89
C GLN A 415 -11.96 -17.56 -4.84
N GLU A 416 -12.86 -17.55 -5.83
CA GLU A 416 -12.98 -18.63 -6.80
C GLU A 416 -11.68 -18.88 -7.58
N GLU A 417 -11.35 -20.15 -7.77
CA GLU A 417 -10.26 -20.56 -8.65
C GLU A 417 -10.78 -20.59 -10.08
N ARG A 418 -10.65 -19.45 -10.78
CA ARG A 418 -10.90 -19.42 -12.21
C ARG A 418 -9.65 -19.86 -12.96
N PHE A 419 -9.73 -20.97 -13.63
CA PHE A 419 -8.75 -21.38 -14.64
C PHE A 419 -9.06 -20.57 -15.90
N SER A 420 -8.26 -19.52 -16.14
CA SER A 420 -8.30 -18.75 -17.40
C SER A 420 -7.10 -19.12 -18.26
#